data_f777b9fdbde572114cbda3898b50ba0b
#
_entry.id   f777b9fdbde572114cbda3898b50ba0b
#
_cell.length_a   1.000
_cell.length_b   1.000
_cell.length_c   1.000
_cell.angle_alpha   90.00
_cell.angle_beta   90.00
_cell.angle_gamma   90.00
#
_symmetry.space_group_name_H-M   'P 1'
#
loop_
_entity.id
_entity.type
_entity.pdbx_description
1 polymer ?
#
loop_
_entity_poly.entity_id
_entity_poly.type
_entity_poly.pdbx_seq_one_letter_code
_entity_poly.pdbx_strand_id
1 'polypeptide(L)'
;LPNTDGKISAAQIEACAAEYYDNARPEYLTEPKMVYISFPTEQGTLYTKRELCDISAVCKKYGMYLFVDGARMGYGLGSDKNDLTLCDFAMLSDVFYIGGTKCGALFGEALVINADDIKYRFKAYMKQNGAVLAKGWLMGLQFATMLENDDYFEKTKRADELAMQIKEAFEQKKVPFWVESFTNQQFVILSDEQKKTLAEKYYFEEMEREKDGTVVRFCTSWATKQEEVDALVLDISKLV
;
A
#
# COMPACT_ATOMS: atom_id res chain seq x y z
N LEU A 1 11.03 -1.56 -12.19
CA LEU A 1 11.05 -2.97 -12.62
C LEU A 1 9.63 -3.40 -12.99
N PRO A 2 9.46 -4.27 -14.01
CA PRO A 2 8.14 -4.76 -14.39
C PRO A 2 7.53 -5.62 -13.28
N ASN A 3 6.21 -5.54 -13.12
CA ASN A 3 5.45 -6.33 -12.16
C ASN A 3 4.08 -6.73 -12.75
N THR A 4 3.42 -7.73 -12.17
CA THR A 4 2.09 -8.20 -12.56
C THR A 4 1.04 -8.01 -11.46
N ASP A 5 1.46 -7.81 -10.23
CA ASP A 5 0.61 -7.71 -9.04
C ASP A 5 1.05 -6.55 -8.11
N GLY A 6 1.79 -5.59 -8.63
CA GLY A 6 2.35 -4.48 -7.86
C GLY A 6 3.63 -4.80 -7.09
N LYS A 7 4.06 -6.08 -7.03
CA LYS A 7 5.28 -6.49 -6.32
C LYS A 7 6.46 -6.67 -7.27
N ILE A 8 7.64 -6.35 -6.77
CA ILE A 8 8.93 -6.70 -7.38
C ILE A 8 9.63 -7.74 -6.52
N SER A 9 10.31 -8.71 -7.15
CA SER A 9 10.99 -9.77 -6.43
C SER A 9 12.46 -9.43 -6.11
N ALA A 10 13.00 -10.06 -5.08
CA ALA A 10 14.42 -9.98 -4.76
C ALA A 10 15.32 -10.37 -5.94
N ALA A 11 14.91 -11.38 -6.73
CA ALA A 11 15.65 -11.80 -7.93
C ALA A 11 15.70 -10.72 -9.02
N GLN A 12 14.59 -9.99 -9.24
CA GLN A 12 14.58 -8.86 -10.19
C GLN A 12 15.46 -7.71 -9.72
N ILE A 13 15.44 -7.41 -8.42
CA ILE A 13 16.28 -6.38 -7.81
C ILE A 13 17.75 -6.79 -7.93
N GLU A 14 18.09 -8.03 -7.62
CA GLU A 14 19.45 -8.56 -7.72
C GLU A 14 19.97 -8.50 -9.16
N ALA A 15 19.17 -8.90 -10.14
CA ALA A 15 19.55 -8.81 -11.56
C ALA A 15 19.83 -7.38 -11.98
N CYS A 16 18.99 -6.42 -11.59
CA CYS A 16 19.18 -5.01 -11.86
C CYS A 16 20.44 -4.43 -11.17
N ALA A 17 20.71 -4.82 -9.93
CA ALA A 17 21.89 -4.39 -9.20
C ALA A 17 23.17 -4.99 -9.82
N ALA A 18 23.17 -6.27 -10.15
CA ALA A 18 24.29 -6.95 -10.79
C ALA A 18 24.64 -6.33 -12.15
N GLU A 19 23.65 -5.91 -12.94
CA GLU A 19 23.89 -5.21 -14.20
C GLU A 19 24.79 -3.99 -14.04
N TYR A 20 24.68 -3.26 -12.95
CA TYR A 20 25.52 -2.12 -12.63
C TYR A 20 26.82 -2.53 -11.93
N TYR A 21 26.74 -3.26 -10.83
CA TYR A 21 27.88 -3.51 -9.93
C TYR A 21 28.88 -4.52 -10.51
N ASP A 22 28.45 -5.44 -11.37
CA ASP A 22 29.30 -6.43 -12.06
C ASP A 22 29.72 -5.96 -13.45
N ASN A 23 29.32 -4.75 -13.87
CA ASN A 23 29.63 -4.20 -15.18
C ASN A 23 31.09 -3.74 -15.26
N ALA A 24 31.73 -4.00 -16.41
CA ALA A 24 33.11 -3.54 -16.66
C ALA A 24 33.22 -2.01 -16.85
N ARG A 25 32.08 -1.35 -17.13
CA ARG A 25 32.00 0.10 -17.37
C ARG A 25 30.74 0.69 -16.69
N PRO A 26 30.67 0.66 -15.36
CA PRO A 26 29.50 1.13 -14.63
C PRO A 26 29.27 2.64 -14.78
N GLU A 27 30.28 3.40 -15.17
CA GLU A 27 30.20 4.85 -15.39
C GLU A 27 29.24 5.27 -16.52
N TYR A 28 28.79 4.33 -17.36
CA TYR A 28 27.78 4.56 -18.40
C TYR A 28 26.37 4.16 -17.96
N LEU A 29 26.20 3.63 -16.76
CA LEU A 29 24.92 3.16 -16.23
C LEU A 29 24.45 4.02 -15.05
N THR A 30 23.17 4.02 -14.81
CA THR A 30 22.61 4.63 -13.58
C THR A 30 22.83 3.70 -12.40
N GLU A 31 23.53 4.18 -11.37
CA GLU A 31 23.75 3.41 -10.15
C GLU A 31 22.46 3.23 -9.36
N PRO A 32 21.99 1.99 -9.11
CA PRO A 32 20.87 1.75 -8.24
C PRO A 32 21.28 1.97 -6.78
N LYS A 33 20.66 2.94 -6.11
CA LYS A 33 20.95 3.28 -4.70
C LYS A 33 19.82 2.99 -3.75
N MET A 34 18.62 2.83 -4.26
CA MET A 34 17.46 2.61 -3.42
C MET A 34 16.46 1.68 -4.10
N VAL A 35 15.93 0.75 -3.34
CA VAL A 35 14.73 -0.01 -3.66
C VAL A 35 13.56 0.65 -2.97
N TYR A 36 12.55 1.00 -3.75
CA TYR A 36 11.30 1.58 -3.28
C TYR A 36 10.16 0.60 -3.53
N ILE A 37 9.45 0.21 -2.48
CA ILE A 37 8.27 -0.65 -2.54
C ILE A 37 7.12 -0.04 -1.75
N SER A 38 5.88 -0.35 -2.14
CA SER A 38 4.68 0.03 -1.38
C SER A 38 4.16 -1.13 -0.54
N PHE A 39 3.72 -0.85 0.69
CA PHE A 39 3.05 -1.84 1.54
C PHE A 39 1.79 -1.27 2.20
N PRO A 40 0.60 -1.92 1.95
CA PRO A 40 0.36 -2.84 0.83
C PRO A 40 0.67 -2.17 -0.52
N THR A 41 0.80 -2.96 -1.57
CA THR A 41 0.96 -2.40 -2.91
C THR A 41 -0.28 -1.57 -3.29
N GLU A 42 -0.16 -0.75 -4.32
CA GLU A 42 -1.31 0.03 -4.81
C GLU A 42 -2.44 -0.86 -5.35
N GLN A 43 -2.12 -2.10 -5.71
CA GLN A 43 -3.09 -3.12 -6.14
C GLN A 43 -3.67 -3.93 -4.96
N GLY A 44 -3.29 -3.60 -3.72
CA GLY A 44 -3.80 -4.26 -2.52
C GLY A 44 -3.18 -5.62 -2.23
N THR A 45 -2.13 -6.00 -2.92
CA THR A 45 -1.34 -7.21 -2.63
C THR A 45 -0.36 -6.96 -1.48
N LEU A 46 0.09 -8.04 -0.85
CA LEU A 46 0.95 -7.98 0.32
C LEU A 46 2.30 -8.66 0.05
N TYR A 47 3.38 -8.01 0.47
CA TYR A 47 4.66 -8.70 0.63
C TYR A 47 4.58 -9.58 1.86
N THR A 48 5.01 -10.83 1.74
CA THR A 48 5.22 -11.70 2.88
C THR A 48 6.50 -11.34 3.62
N LYS A 49 6.61 -11.75 4.88
CA LYS A 49 7.84 -11.57 5.66
C LYS A 49 9.07 -12.15 4.96
N ARG A 50 8.92 -13.30 4.31
CA ARG A 50 10.00 -13.91 3.54
C ARG A 50 10.43 -13.03 2.36
N GLU A 51 9.48 -12.56 1.55
CA GLU A 51 9.79 -11.67 0.41
C GLU A 51 10.49 -10.41 0.88
N LEU A 52 10.04 -9.79 1.98
CA LEU A 52 10.68 -8.59 2.53
C LEU A 52 12.10 -8.89 3.07
N CYS A 53 12.31 -10.04 3.72
CA CYS A 53 13.64 -10.50 4.14
C CYS A 53 14.57 -10.68 2.94
N ASP A 54 14.11 -11.33 1.88
CA ASP A 54 14.91 -11.58 0.68
C ASP A 54 15.28 -10.26 -0.01
N ILE A 55 14.34 -9.31 -0.14
CA ILE A 55 14.59 -7.96 -0.67
C ILE A 55 15.62 -7.21 0.21
N SER A 56 15.43 -7.21 1.51
CA SER A 56 16.36 -6.57 2.46
C SER A 56 17.78 -7.13 2.35
N ALA A 57 17.90 -8.45 2.19
CA ALA A 57 19.20 -9.11 2.02
C ALA A 57 19.92 -8.67 0.73
N VAL A 58 19.19 -8.54 -0.38
CA VAL A 58 19.74 -8.04 -1.64
C VAL A 58 20.15 -6.58 -1.51
N CYS A 59 19.33 -5.73 -0.88
CA CYS A 59 19.68 -4.33 -0.63
C CYS A 59 20.99 -4.22 0.16
N LYS A 60 21.12 -4.99 1.24
CA LYS A 60 22.35 -5.03 2.06
C LYS A 60 23.57 -5.52 1.28
N LYS A 61 23.38 -6.56 0.44
CA LYS A 61 24.46 -7.11 -0.41
C LYS A 61 25.09 -6.05 -1.32
N TYR A 62 24.26 -5.19 -1.91
CA TYR A 62 24.70 -4.18 -2.87
C TYR A 62 24.83 -2.76 -2.30
N GLY A 63 24.66 -2.57 -0.99
CA GLY A 63 24.73 -1.25 -0.34
C GLY A 63 23.64 -0.27 -0.82
N MET A 64 22.47 -0.80 -1.13
CA MET A 64 21.28 -0.03 -1.48
C MET A 64 20.39 0.17 -0.26
N TYR A 65 19.66 1.28 -0.22
CA TYR A 65 18.63 1.50 0.79
C TYR A 65 17.33 0.82 0.40
N LEU A 66 16.60 0.33 1.40
CA LEU A 66 15.23 -0.13 1.25
C LEU A 66 14.27 0.89 1.85
N PHE A 67 13.45 1.51 0.99
CA PHE A 67 12.38 2.42 1.38
C PHE A 67 11.02 1.74 1.21
N VAL A 68 10.20 1.75 2.26
CA VAL A 68 8.84 1.20 2.21
C VAL A 68 7.81 2.34 2.31
N ASP A 69 7.08 2.54 1.23
CA ASP A 69 5.91 3.42 1.17
C ASP A 69 4.75 2.75 1.91
N GLY A 70 4.44 3.26 3.09
CA GLY A 70 3.36 2.78 3.92
C GLY A 70 2.10 3.64 3.87
N ALA A 71 1.77 4.27 2.72
CA ALA A 71 0.59 5.13 2.59
C ALA A 71 -0.72 4.46 3.05
N ARG A 72 -0.76 3.13 2.98
CA ARG A 72 -1.88 2.30 3.45
C ARG A 72 -1.42 1.25 4.48
N MET A 73 -0.35 1.52 5.22
CA MET A 73 0.29 0.58 6.15
C MET A 73 -0.72 -0.10 7.08
N GLY A 74 -1.68 0.64 7.62
CA GLY A 74 -2.69 0.09 8.52
C GLY A 74 -3.54 -0.99 7.88
N TYR A 75 -3.97 -0.80 6.63
CA TYR A 75 -4.75 -1.81 5.90
C TYR A 75 -3.91 -3.06 5.57
N GLY A 76 -2.63 -2.88 5.25
CA GLY A 76 -1.74 -4.03 5.08
C GLY A 76 -1.56 -4.83 6.37
N LEU A 77 -1.33 -4.13 7.49
CA LEU A 77 -1.16 -4.76 8.80
C LEU A 77 -2.46 -5.35 9.36
N GLY A 78 -3.62 -4.77 9.02
CA GLY A 78 -4.94 -5.25 9.43
C GLY A 78 -5.43 -6.48 8.68
N SER A 79 -4.86 -6.78 7.52
CA SER A 79 -5.27 -7.90 6.68
C SER A 79 -5.01 -9.26 7.34
N ASP A 80 -5.98 -10.17 7.27
CA ASP A 80 -5.84 -11.54 7.78
C ASP A 80 -4.81 -12.38 6.99
N LYS A 81 -4.33 -11.89 5.85
CA LYS A 81 -3.27 -12.53 5.05
C LYS A 81 -1.88 -11.98 5.34
N ASN A 82 -1.78 -10.99 6.20
CA ASN A 82 -0.50 -10.38 6.57
C ASN A 82 0.25 -11.22 7.61
N ASP A 83 1.57 -11.36 7.42
CA ASP A 83 2.49 -12.01 8.35
C ASP A 83 3.60 -11.07 8.87
N LEU A 84 3.45 -9.75 8.63
CA LEU A 84 4.38 -8.70 9.01
C LEU A 84 3.87 -7.86 10.17
N THR A 85 4.80 -7.31 10.95
CA THR A 85 4.55 -6.34 12.01
C THR A 85 5.33 -5.05 11.75
N LEU A 86 5.01 -3.94 12.44
CA LEU A 86 5.82 -2.72 12.38
C LEU A 86 7.27 -2.96 12.80
N CYS A 87 7.52 -3.89 13.74
CA CYS A 87 8.88 -4.27 14.12
C CYS A 87 9.65 -4.93 12.97
N ASP A 88 8.97 -5.71 12.13
CA ASP A 88 9.61 -6.32 10.96
C ASP A 88 10.04 -5.25 9.96
N PHE A 89 9.21 -4.24 9.68
CA PHE A 89 9.59 -3.11 8.84
C PHE A 89 10.77 -2.33 9.44
N ALA A 90 10.76 -2.10 10.76
CA ALA A 90 11.86 -1.43 11.44
C ALA A 90 13.19 -2.20 11.36
N MET A 91 13.16 -3.53 11.34
CA MET A 91 14.36 -4.36 11.26
C MET A 91 14.86 -4.58 9.82
N LEU A 92 13.94 -4.57 8.84
CA LEU A 92 14.25 -5.00 7.48
C LEU A 92 14.39 -3.85 6.50
N SER A 93 13.89 -2.65 6.79
CA SER A 93 14.01 -1.47 5.94
C SER A 93 14.89 -0.38 6.56
N ASP A 94 15.44 0.48 5.71
CA ASP A 94 16.23 1.64 6.15
C ASP A 94 15.31 2.83 6.48
N VAL A 95 14.23 2.96 5.72
CA VAL A 95 13.21 3.99 5.91
C VAL A 95 11.84 3.40 5.57
N PHE A 96 10.85 3.72 6.38
CA PHE A 96 9.45 3.51 6.01
C PHE A 96 8.59 4.61 6.60
N TYR A 97 7.37 4.75 6.12
CA TYR A 97 6.41 5.62 6.79
C TYR A 97 5.09 4.91 7.09
N ILE A 98 4.48 5.35 8.20
CA ILE A 98 3.16 4.90 8.63
C ILE A 98 2.16 5.91 8.07
N GLY A 99 1.34 5.46 7.13
CA GLY A 99 0.36 6.29 6.46
C GLY A 99 -0.71 6.81 7.40
N GLY A 100 -0.90 8.13 7.42
CA GLY A 100 -1.93 8.76 8.24
C GLY A 100 -3.15 9.18 7.44
N THR A 101 -2.93 9.88 6.34
CA THR A 101 -3.99 10.55 5.55
C THR A 101 -5.12 9.60 5.11
N LYS A 102 -4.80 8.37 4.68
CA LYS A 102 -5.78 7.37 4.26
C LYS A 102 -6.35 6.55 5.42
N CYS A 103 -5.71 6.61 6.58
CA CYS A 103 -6.00 5.77 7.75
C CYS A 103 -6.66 6.53 8.93
N GLY A 104 -7.09 7.77 8.70
CA GLY A 104 -7.87 8.54 9.69
C GLY A 104 -7.21 9.81 10.22
N ALA A 105 -5.95 10.11 9.86
CA ALA A 105 -5.35 11.40 10.17
C ALA A 105 -5.96 12.50 9.29
N LEU A 106 -5.97 13.73 9.80
CA LEU A 106 -6.39 14.90 9.03
C LEU A 106 -5.39 15.21 7.90
N PHE A 107 -4.10 14.99 8.15
CA PHE A 107 -3.00 15.16 7.18
C PHE A 107 -1.71 14.56 7.72
N GLY A 108 -0.77 14.28 6.80
CA GLY A 108 0.59 13.86 7.13
C GLY A 108 0.79 12.37 7.32
N GLU A 109 2.06 12.03 7.44
CA GLU A 109 2.57 10.67 7.55
C GLU A 109 3.63 10.63 8.66
N ALA A 110 3.79 9.51 9.37
CA ALA A 110 4.85 9.32 10.35
C ALA A 110 6.04 8.61 9.72
N LEU A 111 7.11 9.35 9.43
CA LEU A 111 8.34 8.80 8.85
C LEU A 111 9.19 8.14 9.93
N VAL A 112 9.57 6.89 9.70
CA VAL A 112 10.51 6.12 10.53
C VAL A 112 11.81 5.94 9.75
N ILE A 113 12.92 6.41 10.31
CA ILE A 113 14.25 6.30 9.71
C ILE A 113 15.08 5.39 10.61
N ASN A 114 15.52 4.24 10.10
CA ASN A 114 16.35 3.27 10.82
C ASN A 114 17.82 3.46 10.51
N ALA A 115 18.18 3.83 9.27
CA ALA A 115 19.56 4.05 8.84
C ALA A 115 20.16 5.30 9.50
N ASP A 116 21.27 5.15 10.22
CA ASP A 116 21.88 6.23 11.01
C ASP A 116 22.51 7.33 10.15
N ASP A 117 23.03 6.99 8.99
CA ASP A 117 23.58 7.93 8.01
C ASP A 117 22.49 8.82 7.41
N ILE A 118 21.29 8.29 7.18
CA ILE A 118 20.12 9.07 6.75
C ILE A 118 19.61 9.98 7.89
N LYS A 119 19.63 9.52 9.15
CA LYS A 119 19.26 10.35 10.31
C LYS A 119 20.18 11.55 10.48
N TYR A 120 21.45 11.41 10.08
CA TYR A 120 22.43 12.47 10.25
C TYR A 120 21.98 13.76 9.54
N ARG A 121 21.79 14.83 10.31
CA ARG A 121 21.35 16.13 9.84
C ARG A 121 19.96 16.14 9.13
N PHE A 122 19.15 15.09 9.24
CA PHE A 122 17.85 15.01 8.59
C PHE A 122 16.95 16.23 8.88
N LYS A 123 16.95 16.72 10.13
CA LYS A 123 16.21 17.95 10.51
C LYS A 123 16.67 19.19 9.74
N ALA A 124 17.95 19.29 9.40
CA ALA A 124 18.44 20.41 8.58
C ALA A 124 17.91 20.31 7.14
N TYR A 125 17.87 19.12 6.56
CA TYR A 125 17.27 18.89 5.25
C TYR A 125 15.76 19.17 5.27
N MET A 126 15.04 18.74 6.30
CA MET A 126 13.63 19.09 6.48
C MET A 126 13.44 20.62 6.47
N LYS A 127 14.28 21.34 7.21
CA LYS A 127 14.20 22.82 7.28
C LYS A 127 14.50 23.46 5.93
N GLN A 128 15.50 22.99 5.20
CA GLN A 128 15.84 23.51 3.87
C GLN A 128 14.71 23.33 2.86
N ASN A 129 13.93 22.24 2.99
CA ASN A 129 12.81 21.92 2.12
C ASN A 129 11.46 22.44 2.65
N GLY A 130 11.44 23.31 3.67
CA GLY A 130 10.21 23.89 4.22
C GLY A 130 9.34 22.90 5.01
N ALA A 131 9.86 21.72 5.35
CA ALA A 131 9.11 20.66 6.03
C ALA A 131 9.10 20.79 7.58
N VAL A 132 9.69 21.84 8.15
CA VAL A 132 9.63 22.11 9.59
C VAL A 132 8.54 23.16 9.87
N LEU A 133 7.41 22.68 10.34
CA LEU A 133 6.26 23.52 10.68
C LEU A 133 6.40 24.09 12.10
N ALA A 134 6.02 25.36 12.29
CA ALA A 134 6.04 26.03 13.61
C ALA A 134 5.15 25.33 14.64
N LYS A 135 4.06 24.71 14.21
CA LYS A 135 3.11 23.92 15.02
C LYS A 135 3.12 22.43 14.64
N GLY A 136 4.27 21.90 14.22
CA GLY A 136 4.42 20.51 13.78
C GLY A 136 4.04 19.44 14.82
N TRP A 137 4.02 19.80 16.11
CA TRP A 137 3.53 18.94 17.17
C TRP A 137 2.07 18.51 16.98
N LEU A 138 1.25 19.28 16.25
CA LEU A 138 -0.13 18.88 15.90
C LEU A 138 -0.17 17.63 15.03
N MET A 139 0.82 17.45 14.14
CA MET A 139 0.95 16.21 13.36
C MET A 139 1.31 15.03 14.27
N GLY A 140 2.25 15.23 15.19
CA GLY A 140 2.62 14.20 16.16
C GLY A 140 1.46 13.81 17.09
N LEU A 141 0.65 14.77 17.50
CA LEU A 141 -0.54 14.52 18.32
C LEU A 141 -1.56 13.60 17.62
N GLN A 142 -1.77 13.78 16.30
CA GLN A 142 -2.66 12.88 15.53
C GLN A 142 -2.17 11.43 15.62
N PHE A 143 -0.88 11.20 15.36
CA PHE A 143 -0.31 9.86 15.41
C PHE A 143 -0.31 9.29 16.83
N ALA A 144 0.01 10.11 17.84
CA ALA A 144 -0.10 9.68 19.23
C ALA A 144 -1.53 9.20 19.57
N THR A 145 -2.55 9.97 19.18
CA THR A 145 -3.96 9.62 19.41
C THR A 145 -4.39 8.40 18.60
N MET A 146 -3.97 8.29 17.35
CA MET A 146 -4.35 7.17 16.47
C MET A 146 -3.71 5.84 16.89
N LEU A 147 -2.48 5.88 17.41
CA LEU A 147 -1.75 4.68 17.86
C LEU A 147 -2.05 4.33 19.33
N GLU A 148 -2.63 5.26 20.09
CA GLU A 148 -3.10 4.98 21.45
C GLU A 148 -4.28 4.02 21.40
N ASN A 149 -4.26 2.99 22.23
CA ASN A 149 -5.31 1.96 22.32
C ASN A 149 -5.57 1.18 21.00
N ASP A 150 -4.59 1.10 20.13
CA ASP A 150 -4.64 0.37 18.84
C ASP A 150 -5.71 0.86 17.84
N ASP A 151 -6.27 2.04 18.03
CA ASP A 151 -7.32 2.65 17.20
C ASP A 151 -6.98 2.65 15.70
N TYR A 152 -5.70 2.91 15.36
CA TYR A 152 -5.20 2.89 14.00
C TYR A 152 -5.40 1.52 13.33
N PHE A 153 -5.02 0.46 14.05
CA PHE A 153 -5.09 -0.91 13.54
C PHE A 153 -6.51 -1.45 13.50
N GLU A 154 -7.30 -1.17 14.53
CA GLU A 154 -8.70 -1.62 14.61
C GLU A 154 -9.55 -1.00 13.49
N LYS A 155 -9.41 0.31 13.25
CA LYS A 155 -10.17 1.00 12.21
C LYS A 155 -9.79 0.56 10.80
N THR A 156 -8.50 0.32 10.54
CA THR A 156 -8.05 -0.15 9.24
C THR A 156 -8.42 -1.61 9.01
N LYS A 157 -8.31 -2.48 10.02
CA LYS A 157 -8.77 -3.87 9.96
C LYS A 157 -10.27 -3.94 9.65
N ARG A 158 -11.08 -3.15 10.36
CA ARG A 158 -12.52 -3.09 10.07
C ARG A 158 -12.81 -2.69 8.62
N ALA A 159 -12.06 -1.76 8.06
CA ALA A 159 -12.23 -1.38 6.67
C ALA A 159 -11.88 -2.53 5.71
N ASP A 160 -10.84 -3.32 6.01
CA ASP A 160 -10.51 -4.52 5.23
C ASP A 160 -11.63 -5.57 5.33
N GLU A 161 -12.20 -5.80 6.51
CA GLU A 161 -13.34 -6.71 6.71
C GLU A 161 -14.55 -6.27 5.86
N LEU A 162 -14.82 -4.97 5.77
CA LEU A 162 -15.87 -4.42 4.90
C LEU A 162 -15.55 -4.63 3.41
N ALA A 163 -14.29 -4.47 3.01
CA ALA A 163 -13.86 -4.72 1.64
C ALA A 163 -13.98 -6.22 1.27
N MET A 164 -13.72 -7.12 2.21
CA MET A 164 -13.89 -8.56 1.99
C MET A 164 -15.37 -8.94 1.77
N GLN A 165 -16.32 -8.27 2.42
CA GLN A 165 -17.75 -8.47 2.15
C GLN A 165 -18.12 -8.07 0.70
N ILE A 166 -17.57 -6.95 0.22
CA ILE A 166 -17.75 -6.53 -1.18
C ILE A 166 -17.12 -7.54 -2.14
N LYS A 167 -15.90 -8.02 -1.82
CA LYS A 167 -15.21 -9.07 -2.59
C LYS A 167 -16.07 -10.32 -2.70
N GLU A 168 -16.56 -10.83 -1.59
CA GLU A 168 -17.40 -12.02 -1.54
C GLU A 168 -18.68 -11.88 -2.40
N ALA A 169 -19.32 -10.71 -2.36
CA ALA A 169 -20.50 -10.45 -3.18
C ALA A 169 -20.21 -10.53 -4.69
N PHE A 170 -19.07 -9.97 -5.14
CA PHE A 170 -18.64 -10.10 -6.53
C PHE A 170 -18.24 -11.53 -6.90
N GLU A 171 -17.57 -12.27 -6.00
CA GLU A 171 -17.25 -13.68 -6.19
C GLU A 171 -18.49 -14.54 -6.39
N GLN A 172 -19.53 -14.34 -5.57
CA GLN A 172 -20.83 -15.03 -5.69
C GLN A 172 -21.50 -14.78 -7.05
N LYS A 173 -21.28 -13.60 -7.61
CA LYS A 173 -21.77 -13.23 -8.95
C LYS A 173 -20.82 -13.65 -10.08
N LYS A 174 -19.69 -14.27 -9.75
CA LYS A 174 -18.64 -14.68 -10.71
C LYS A 174 -18.08 -13.51 -11.53
N VAL A 175 -18.10 -12.31 -10.97
CA VAL A 175 -17.45 -11.14 -11.57
C VAL A 175 -15.94 -11.35 -11.48
N PRO A 176 -15.20 -11.22 -12.59
CA PRO A 176 -13.76 -11.43 -12.57
C PRO A 176 -13.04 -10.31 -11.82
N PHE A 177 -11.98 -10.68 -11.11
CA PHE A 177 -11.06 -9.74 -10.46
C PHE A 177 -9.85 -9.48 -11.37
N TRP A 178 -9.43 -8.23 -11.43
CA TRP A 178 -8.22 -7.84 -12.15
C TRP A 178 -6.96 -8.27 -11.40
N VAL A 179 -7.01 -8.15 -10.07
CA VAL A 179 -5.96 -8.62 -9.17
C VAL A 179 -6.60 -9.10 -7.86
N GLU A 180 -5.98 -10.07 -7.23
CA GLU A 180 -6.43 -10.55 -5.94
C GLU A 180 -5.91 -9.66 -4.81
N SER A 181 -6.78 -8.82 -4.26
CA SER A 181 -6.48 -7.95 -3.14
C SER A 181 -7.04 -8.51 -1.83
N PHE A 182 -6.27 -8.31 -0.75
CA PHE A 182 -6.64 -8.70 0.62
C PHE A 182 -6.77 -7.50 1.57
N THR A 183 -6.89 -6.29 1.01
CA THR A 183 -6.95 -5.04 1.75
C THR A 183 -8.22 -4.27 1.43
N ASN A 184 -8.29 -3.04 1.89
CA ASN A 184 -9.43 -2.13 1.71
C ASN A 184 -9.76 -1.77 0.25
N GLN A 185 -8.99 -2.23 -0.73
CA GLN A 185 -9.21 -1.95 -2.15
C GLN A 185 -9.57 -3.24 -2.88
N GLN A 186 -10.65 -3.22 -3.67
CA GLN A 186 -11.08 -4.34 -4.51
C GLN A 186 -11.12 -3.91 -5.97
N PHE A 187 -10.51 -4.70 -6.83
CA PHE A 187 -10.35 -4.41 -8.25
C PHE A 187 -11.10 -5.46 -9.07
N VAL A 188 -12.22 -5.08 -9.64
CA VAL A 188 -13.11 -5.97 -10.40
C VAL A 188 -13.23 -5.52 -11.84
N ILE A 189 -13.51 -6.45 -12.76
CA ILE A 189 -13.77 -6.16 -14.16
C ILE A 189 -15.28 -6.19 -14.37
N LEU A 190 -15.90 -5.02 -14.51
CA LEU A 190 -17.33 -4.89 -14.75
C LEU A 190 -17.63 -4.79 -16.24
N SER A 191 -18.67 -5.50 -16.70
CA SER A 191 -19.27 -5.25 -18.00
C SER A 191 -19.84 -3.84 -18.08
N ASP A 192 -20.08 -3.31 -19.29
CA ASP A 192 -20.64 -1.96 -19.46
C ASP A 192 -22.03 -1.82 -18.82
N GLU A 193 -22.81 -2.90 -18.82
CA GLU A 193 -24.14 -2.94 -18.20
C GLU A 193 -24.05 -2.95 -16.68
N GLN A 194 -23.20 -3.81 -16.10
CA GLN A 194 -22.97 -3.87 -14.66
C GLN A 194 -22.43 -2.54 -14.14
N LYS A 195 -21.45 -1.96 -14.85
CA LYS A 195 -20.87 -0.65 -14.52
C LYS A 195 -21.94 0.44 -14.53
N LYS A 196 -22.77 0.51 -15.57
CA LYS A 196 -23.85 1.49 -15.68
C LYS A 196 -24.86 1.35 -14.54
N THR A 197 -25.24 0.12 -14.20
CA THR A 197 -26.20 -0.16 -13.13
C THR A 197 -25.68 0.30 -11.76
N LEU A 198 -24.42 -0.01 -11.44
CA LEU A 198 -23.84 0.40 -10.16
C LEU A 198 -23.55 1.89 -10.10
N ALA A 199 -23.15 2.52 -11.21
CA ALA A 199 -22.85 3.95 -11.28
C ALA A 199 -24.07 4.86 -11.02
N GLU A 200 -25.32 4.33 -11.09
CA GLU A 200 -26.51 5.07 -10.71
C GLU A 200 -26.55 5.45 -9.22
N LYS A 201 -25.88 4.68 -8.38
CA LYS A 201 -25.93 4.84 -6.91
C LYS A 201 -24.57 4.98 -6.26
N TYR A 202 -23.51 4.42 -6.85
CA TYR A 202 -22.20 4.31 -6.24
C TYR A 202 -21.16 5.01 -7.08
N TYR A 203 -20.19 5.64 -6.39
CA TYR A 203 -18.98 6.13 -7.02
C TYR A 203 -17.88 5.07 -6.86
N PHE A 204 -17.19 4.75 -7.94
CA PHE A 204 -16.00 3.93 -7.99
C PHE A 204 -15.02 4.50 -9.02
N GLU A 205 -13.75 4.21 -8.87
CA GLU A 205 -12.74 4.70 -9.79
C GLU A 205 -12.62 3.76 -10.99
N GLU A 206 -12.75 4.31 -12.19
CA GLU A 206 -12.45 3.58 -13.43
C GLU A 206 -10.95 3.67 -13.71
N MET A 207 -10.29 2.53 -13.93
CA MET A 207 -8.84 2.46 -14.15
C MET A 207 -8.51 2.24 -15.62
N GLU A 208 -8.66 1.03 -16.11
CA GLU A 208 -8.32 0.69 -17.49
C GLU A 208 -9.39 -0.18 -18.15
N ARG A 209 -9.36 -0.21 -19.47
CA ARG A 209 -10.28 -1.03 -20.26
C ARG A 209 -9.61 -2.36 -20.56
N GLU A 210 -10.27 -3.43 -20.14
CA GLU A 210 -9.93 -4.81 -20.49
C GLU A 210 -10.85 -5.32 -21.61
N LYS A 211 -10.50 -6.51 -22.15
CA LYS A 211 -11.26 -7.14 -23.23
C LYS A 211 -12.72 -7.38 -22.83
N ASP A 212 -12.93 -7.79 -21.59
CA ASP A 212 -14.23 -8.26 -21.09
C ASP A 212 -14.96 -7.20 -20.24
N GLY A 213 -14.41 -5.99 -20.11
CA GLY A 213 -15.03 -4.92 -19.32
C GLY A 213 -14.09 -3.79 -18.95
N THR A 214 -14.48 -3.03 -17.96
CA THR A 214 -13.68 -1.96 -17.36
C THR A 214 -13.21 -2.39 -15.99
N VAL A 215 -11.90 -2.27 -15.72
CA VAL A 215 -11.37 -2.42 -14.37
C VAL A 215 -11.86 -1.25 -13.53
N VAL A 216 -12.52 -1.54 -12.44
CA VAL A 216 -12.99 -0.54 -11.48
C VAL A 216 -12.47 -0.87 -10.08
N ARG A 217 -12.23 0.18 -9.30
CA ARG A 217 -11.76 0.05 -7.93
C ARG A 217 -12.81 0.51 -6.94
N PHE A 218 -13.19 -0.39 -6.04
CA PHE A 218 -13.95 -0.09 -4.83
C PHE A 218 -13.00 0.03 -3.66
N CYS A 219 -13.17 1.09 -2.86
CA CYS A 219 -12.34 1.34 -1.67
C CYS A 219 -13.22 1.53 -0.45
N THR A 220 -12.95 0.78 0.60
CA THR A 220 -13.45 1.08 1.94
C THR A 220 -12.43 1.91 2.70
N SER A 221 -12.86 2.54 3.77
CA SER A 221 -11.99 3.33 4.63
C SER A 221 -12.43 3.22 6.10
N TRP A 222 -11.64 3.80 6.98
CA TRP A 222 -11.98 3.94 8.39
C TRP A 222 -13.36 4.62 8.64
N ALA A 223 -13.86 5.39 7.69
CA ALA A 223 -15.14 6.09 7.77
C ALA A 223 -16.31 5.34 7.11
N THR A 224 -16.04 4.26 6.38
CA THR A 224 -17.06 3.47 5.70
C THR A 224 -18.00 2.81 6.70
N LYS A 225 -19.31 2.95 6.49
CA LYS A 225 -20.35 2.40 7.36
C LYS A 225 -20.81 1.03 6.86
N GLN A 226 -21.19 0.16 7.79
CA GLN A 226 -21.71 -1.18 7.47
C GLN A 226 -22.94 -1.10 6.55
N GLU A 227 -23.86 -0.18 6.85
CA GLU A 227 -25.12 -0.04 6.08
C GLU A 227 -24.86 0.34 4.62
N GLU A 228 -23.78 1.07 4.33
CA GLU A 228 -23.38 1.43 2.96
C GLU A 228 -22.87 0.20 2.20
N VAL A 229 -22.09 -0.66 2.88
CA VAL A 229 -21.59 -1.92 2.32
C VAL A 229 -22.73 -2.90 2.12
N ASP A 230 -23.66 -3.04 3.09
CA ASP A 230 -24.85 -3.91 2.99
C ASP A 230 -25.69 -3.53 1.78
N ALA A 231 -25.90 -2.22 1.55
CA ALA A 231 -26.64 -1.73 0.40
C ALA A 231 -25.94 -2.07 -0.93
N LEU A 232 -24.61 -1.89 -0.99
CA LEU A 232 -23.82 -2.23 -2.17
C LEU A 232 -23.84 -3.76 -2.44
N VAL A 233 -23.66 -4.57 -1.44
CA VAL A 233 -23.72 -6.05 -1.51
C VAL A 233 -25.08 -6.51 -2.03
N LEU A 234 -26.16 -5.92 -1.52
CA LEU A 234 -27.52 -6.20 -2.00
C LEU A 234 -27.69 -5.83 -3.49
N ASP A 235 -27.15 -4.69 -3.94
CA ASP A 235 -27.27 -4.28 -5.34
C ASP A 235 -26.34 -5.11 -6.25
N ILE A 236 -25.13 -5.50 -5.80
CA ILE A 236 -24.29 -6.47 -6.51
C ILE A 236 -25.02 -7.81 -6.70
N SER A 237 -25.76 -8.28 -5.70
CA SER A 237 -26.52 -9.54 -5.79
C SER A 237 -27.56 -9.56 -6.90
N LYS A 238 -28.02 -8.39 -7.36
CA LYS A 238 -29.01 -8.22 -8.44
C LYS A 238 -28.40 -8.07 -9.83
N LEU A 239 -27.06 -7.95 -9.93
CA LEU A 239 -26.38 -7.84 -11.23
C LEU A 239 -26.63 -9.09 -12.09
N VAL A 240 -26.79 -8.88 -13.38
CA VAL A 240 -26.95 -9.91 -14.40
C VAL A 240 -25.63 -10.20 -15.07
#